data_3704f03854e7dd9009dddee7ab49c85f
#
_entry.id   3704f03854e7dd9009dddee7ab49c85f
#
_cell.length_a   1.000
_cell.length_b   1.000
_cell.length_c   1.000
_cell.angle_alpha   90.00
_cell.angle_beta   90.00
_cell.angle_gamma   90.00
#
_symmetry.space_group_name_H-M   'P 1'
#
loop_
_entity.id
_entity.type
_entity.pdbx_description
1 polymer ?
#
loop_
_entity_poly.entity_id
_entity_poly.type
_entity_poly.pdbx_seq_one_letter_code
_entity_poly.pdbx_strand_id
1 'polypeptide(L)'
;MSVHKPDIVWFMTDPRFYEWLWTMENEVRKNAPLVYYHVWDNYPIPYFNKKWYDSNDYIATISKVTSDVVQNVSPDVMEKYIPHAVDSTIFRPYNNTLQEEYEIAKIKQDNSLLKDKFVFFWNNRNARRKQPGSLLFWFKKFLDKVGHDKASLLMHTDIQDQHGQPLDYLAEHLGLNKGQVIFSSTKVNAPELAKIYNMVDCTLNISDAEGFGLSTLESLSCGTPVIVNMTGGLQEQVTDGDNWFGIGITPSSKAVIGSLNVPYIHEDRLCEEDFVNALFEMYNKTPEERKILGKNGRDHVLKNYNFSTFQKTWVDEMLKIHEHFGSWETRKNYKAWECREI
;
A
#
# COMPACT_ATOMS: atom_id res chain seq x y z
N MET A 1 -11.72 17.64 24.37
CA MET A 1 -11.75 16.40 25.13
C MET A 1 -12.71 16.46 26.30
N SER A 2 -12.67 17.44 27.18
CA SER A 2 -13.57 17.54 28.36
C SER A 2 -15.09 17.50 28.06
N VAL A 3 -15.50 17.90 26.86
CA VAL A 3 -16.91 17.85 26.44
C VAL A 3 -17.36 16.42 26.08
N HIS A 4 -16.51 15.66 25.42
CA HIS A 4 -16.84 14.33 24.89
C HIS A 4 -16.34 13.17 25.75
N LYS A 5 -15.37 13.43 26.64
CA LYS A 5 -14.75 12.44 27.54
C LYS A 5 -14.52 11.08 26.89
N PRO A 6 -13.69 10.99 25.82
CA PRO A 6 -13.48 9.76 25.09
C PRO A 6 -12.78 8.70 25.95
N ASP A 7 -13.16 7.45 25.82
CA ASP A 7 -12.49 6.35 26.49
C ASP A 7 -11.09 6.10 25.94
N ILE A 8 -10.92 6.27 24.62
CA ILE A 8 -9.67 6.08 23.88
C ILE A 8 -9.55 7.20 22.84
N VAL A 9 -8.36 7.74 22.67
CA VAL A 9 -8.02 8.63 21.55
C VAL A 9 -7.21 7.82 20.55
N TRP A 10 -7.86 7.43 19.45
CA TRP A 10 -7.25 6.69 18.36
C TRP A 10 -7.05 7.58 17.14
N PHE A 11 -5.89 7.46 16.49
CA PHE A 11 -5.59 8.19 15.27
C PHE A 11 -4.62 7.41 14.37
N MET A 12 -4.69 7.69 13.06
CA MET A 12 -3.84 7.11 12.04
C MET A 12 -3.20 8.23 11.23
N THR A 13 -1.87 8.25 11.16
CA THR A 13 -1.14 9.29 10.42
C THR A 13 0.33 8.95 10.22
N ASP A 14 0.99 9.73 9.37
CA ASP A 14 2.44 9.91 9.38
C ASP A 14 2.82 10.89 10.51
N PRO A 15 3.93 10.70 11.24
CA PRO A 15 4.32 11.55 12.37
C PRO A 15 4.30 13.06 12.08
N ARG A 16 4.65 13.47 10.87
CA ARG A 16 4.72 14.88 10.45
C ARG A 16 3.44 15.68 10.60
N PHE A 17 2.28 15.01 10.56
CA PHE A 17 0.99 15.70 10.51
C PHE A 17 0.32 15.89 11.87
N TYR A 18 0.80 15.20 12.92
CA TYR A 18 0.17 15.19 14.24
C TYR A 18 1.12 15.62 15.37
N GLU A 19 2.20 16.31 15.05
CA GLU A 19 3.13 16.85 16.02
C GLU A 19 2.44 17.68 17.11
N TRP A 20 1.41 18.44 16.75
CA TRP A 20 0.59 19.21 17.68
C TRP A 20 -0.09 18.34 18.74
N LEU A 21 -0.52 17.12 18.41
CA LEU A 21 -1.15 16.20 19.36
C LEU A 21 -0.12 15.69 20.36
N TRP A 22 1.06 15.33 19.91
CA TRP A 22 2.12 14.83 20.79
C TRP A 22 2.74 15.92 21.66
N THR A 23 2.74 17.19 21.25
CA THR A 23 3.13 18.29 22.14
C THR A 23 2.17 18.47 23.32
N MET A 24 0.94 17.95 23.20
CA MET A 24 -0.08 17.95 24.26
C MET A 24 -0.30 16.56 24.88
N GLU A 25 0.58 15.59 24.62
CA GLU A 25 0.36 14.19 24.97
C GLU A 25 0.06 13.99 26.47
N ASN A 26 0.77 14.69 27.36
CA ASN A 26 0.55 14.60 28.79
C ASN A 26 -0.87 15.03 29.21
N GLU A 27 -1.41 16.09 28.60
CA GLU A 27 -2.77 16.56 28.85
C GLU A 27 -3.82 15.59 28.32
N VAL A 28 -3.51 14.88 27.25
CA VAL A 28 -4.38 13.85 26.67
C VAL A 28 -4.30 12.57 27.48
N ARG A 29 -3.09 12.05 27.70
CA ARG A 29 -2.83 10.72 28.29
C ARG A 29 -3.20 10.63 29.76
N LYS A 30 -3.19 11.72 30.52
CA LYS A 30 -3.69 11.71 31.90
C LYS A 30 -5.21 11.47 32.00
N ASN A 31 -5.95 11.64 30.90
CA ASN A 31 -7.40 11.48 30.87
C ASN A 31 -7.86 10.26 30.06
N ALA A 32 -7.20 9.97 28.91
CA ALA A 32 -7.56 8.86 28.04
C ALA A 32 -6.29 8.29 27.39
N PRO A 33 -6.21 6.97 27.14
CA PRO A 33 -5.08 6.38 26.44
C PRO A 33 -4.97 6.89 24.99
N LEU A 34 -3.74 7.14 24.56
CA LEU A 34 -3.39 7.60 23.23
C LEU A 34 -2.92 6.41 22.40
N VAL A 35 -3.68 6.07 21.34
CA VAL A 35 -3.48 4.90 20.49
C VAL A 35 -3.13 5.36 19.08
N TYR A 36 -1.92 5.06 18.65
CA TYR A 36 -1.39 5.46 17.36
C TYR A 36 -1.36 4.29 16.37
N TYR A 37 -2.06 4.43 15.24
CA TYR A 37 -1.94 3.50 14.12
C TYR A 37 -0.91 4.03 13.13
N HIS A 38 0.27 3.44 13.13
CA HIS A 38 1.47 3.97 12.50
C HIS A 38 1.65 3.51 11.06
N VAL A 39 1.91 4.46 10.17
CA VAL A 39 2.03 4.28 8.72
C VAL A 39 3.44 4.71 8.24
N TRP A 40 4.48 3.98 8.60
CA TRP A 40 5.84 4.27 8.16
C TRP A 40 6.25 3.44 6.94
N ASP A 41 7.03 4.02 6.04
CA ASP A 41 7.27 3.45 4.71
C ASP A 41 8.51 2.56 4.64
N ASN A 42 9.64 2.90 5.34
CA ASN A 42 10.92 2.22 5.13
C ASN A 42 11.97 2.55 6.20
N TYR A 43 13.14 1.96 6.05
CA TYR A 43 14.35 2.21 6.83
C TYR A 43 15.10 3.49 6.37
N PRO A 44 16.24 3.91 7.02
CA PRO A 44 16.84 3.34 8.22
C PRO A 44 15.96 3.58 9.45
N ILE A 45 16.28 2.89 10.56
CA ILE A 45 15.56 3.07 11.83
C ILE A 45 15.47 4.56 12.16
N PRO A 46 14.26 5.15 12.24
CA PRO A 46 14.05 6.59 12.38
C PRO A 46 14.11 7.02 13.86
N TYR A 47 15.29 6.99 14.47
CA TYR A 47 15.47 7.36 15.88
C TYR A 47 14.98 8.78 16.22
N PHE A 48 14.87 9.65 15.22
CA PHE A 48 14.28 10.98 15.36
C PHE A 48 12.77 10.95 15.68
N ASN A 49 12.10 9.83 15.45
CA ASN A 49 10.70 9.62 15.82
C ASN A 49 10.51 9.16 17.28
N LYS A 50 11.59 8.86 18.01
CA LYS A 50 11.50 8.31 19.38
C LYS A 50 10.57 9.12 20.27
N LYS A 51 10.72 10.45 20.29
CA LYS A 51 9.86 11.34 21.08
C LYS A 51 8.38 11.17 20.78
N TRP A 52 8.04 10.91 19.50
CA TRP A 52 6.66 10.70 19.08
C TRP A 52 6.14 9.31 19.47
N TYR A 53 6.98 8.27 19.35
CA TYR A 53 6.59 6.91 19.71
C TYR A 53 6.39 6.79 21.23
N ASP A 54 7.32 7.31 22.03
CA ASP A 54 7.24 7.32 23.50
C ASP A 54 6.02 8.11 24.03
N SER A 55 5.48 9.01 23.22
CA SER A 55 4.32 9.84 23.55
C SER A 55 2.97 9.13 23.37
N ASN A 56 2.96 7.81 23.12
CA ASN A 56 1.74 7.01 23.01
C ASN A 56 1.67 5.96 24.12
N ASP A 57 0.46 5.53 24.45
CA ASP A 57 0.23 4.39 25.34
C ASP A 57 0.29 3.07 24.55
N TYR A 58 -0.05 3.12 23.26
CA TYR A 58 -0.10 1.95 22.39
C TYR A 58 0.14 2.35 20.94
N ILE A 59 0.92 1.54 20.21
CA ILE A 59 1.17 1.72 18.78
C ILE A 59 0.75 0.46 18.04
N ALA A 60 -0.21 0.57 17.12
CA ALA A 60 -0.47 -0.45 16.13
C ALA A 60 0.32 -0.13 14.84
N THR A 61 0.84 -1.14 14.17
CA THR A 61 1.70 -0.99 13.00
C THR A 61 1.12 -1.68 11.77
N ILE A 62 1.18 -1.00 10.62
CA ILE A 62 0.52 -1.47 9.38
C ILE A 62 1.28 -2.55 8.64
N SER A 63 2.60 -2.68 8.87
CA SER A 63 3.46 -3.64 8.19
C SER A 63 4.52 -4.20 9.15
N LYS A 64 5.14 -5.30 8.78
CA LYS A 64 6.27 -5.88 9.54
C LYS A 64 7.45 -4.92 9.63
N VAL A 65 7.70 -4.16 8.56
CA VAL A 65 8.73 -3.10 8.56
C VAL A 65 8.40 -2.02 9.60
N THR A 66 7.15 -1.58 9.65
CA THR A 66 6.73 -0.58 10.65
C THR A 66 6.83 -1.13 12.08
N SER A 67 6.49 -2.41 12.29
CA SER A 67 6.61 -3.09 13.58
C SER A 67 8.08 -3.15 14.03
N ASP A 68 8.97 -3.62 13.16
CA ASP A 68 10.42 -3.66 13.44
C ASP A 68 10.98 -2.26 13.78
N VAL A 69 10.56 -1.25 13.03
CA VAL A 69 10.94 0.15 13.29
C VAL A 69 10.52 0.60 14.68
N VAL A 70 9.26 0.37 15.08
CA VAL A 70 8.77 0.78 16.41
C VAL A 70 9.49 0.05 17.53
N GLN A 71 9.67 -1.27 17.41
CA GLN A 71 10.36 -2.09 18.39
C GLN A 71 11.83 -1.68 18.60
N ASN A 72 12.50 -1.23 17.52
CA ASN A 72 13.88 -0.74 17.61
C ASN A 72 14.00 0.68 18.19
N VAL A 73 13.03 1.55 17.91
CA VAL A 73 13.07 2.96 18.36
C VAL A 73 12.56 3.11 19.79
N SER A 74 11.48 2.42 20.15
CA SER A 74 10.77 2.56 21.41
C SER A 74 10.28 1.21 21.94
N PRO A 75 11.20 0.33 22.38
CA PRO A 75 10.89 -1.05 22.79
C PRO A 75 9.98 -1.12 24.03
N ASP A 76 9.87 -0.05 24.82
CA ASP A 76 9.04 -0.01 26.02
C ASP A 76 7.58 0.35 25.73
N VAL A 77 7.25 0.81 24.53
CA VAL A 77 5.88 1.11 24.13
C VAL A 77 5.15 -0.20 23.76
N MET A 78 3.92 -0.35 24.23
CA MET A 78 3.09 -1.48 23.81
C MET A 78 2.82 -1.39 22.31
N GLU A 79 3.30 -2.37 21.56
CA GLU A 79 3.18 -2.42 20.10
C GLU A 79 2.49 -3.69 19.65
N LYS A 80 1.74 -3.60 18.55
CA LYS A 80 1.19 -4.75 17.85
C LYS A 80 1.07 -4.52 16.36
N TYR A 81 1.55 -5.50 15.60
CA TYR A 81 1.32 -5.58 14.17
C TYR A 81 -0.17 -5.86 13.89
N ILE A 82 -0.83 -4.90 13.24
CA ILE A 82 -2.21 -5.00 12.75
C ILE A 82 -2.21 -4.48 11.31
N PRO A 83 -1.99 -5.34 10.31
CA PRO A 83 -1.93 -4.91 8.93
C PRO A 83 -3.26 -4.37 8.44
N HIS A 84 -3.23 -3.49 7.44
CA HIS A 84 -4.43 -3.13 6.70
C HIS A 84 -5.08 -4.36 6.06
N ALA A 85 -6.35 -4.24 5.72
CA ALA A 85 -7.13 -5.29 5.11
C ALA A 85 -7.97 -4.78 3.95
N VAL A 86 -8.45 -5.68 3.11
CA VAL A 86 -9.42 -5.39 2.06
C VAL A 86 -10.71 -6.16 2.30
N ASP A 87 -11.81 -5.59 1.84
CA ASP A 87 -13.09 -6.30 1.79
C ASP A 87 -13.04 -7.33 0.66
N SER A 88 -12.75 -8.58 1.04
CA SER A 88 -12.64 -9.70 0.11
C SER A 88 -13.98 -10.20 -0.44
N THR A 89 -15.10 -9.61 -0.03
CA THR A 89 -16.43 -9.82 -0.63
C THR A 89 -16.64 -8.92 -1.85
N ILE A 90 -15.99 -7.75 -1.87
CA ILE A 90 -15.98 -6.81 -2.99
C ILE A 90 -14.79 -7.12 -3.92
N PHE A 91 -13.56 -7.10 -3.38
CA PHE A 91 -12.34 -7.44 -4.12
C PHE A 91 -12.19 -8.95 -4.15
N ARG A 92 -12.81 -9.58 -5.14
CA ARG A 92 -12.81 -11.03 -5.34
C ARG A 92 -12.70 -11.39 -6.82
N PRO A 93 -12.32 -12.61 -7.17
CA PRO A 93 -12.45 -13.09 -8.53
C PRO A 93 -13.92 -13.07 -8.98
N TYR A 94 -14.19 -12.52 -10.17
CA TYR A 94 -15.51 -12.54 -10.81
C TYR A 94 -15.62 -13.75 -11.75
N ASN A 95 -15.63 -14.94 -11.13
CA ASN A 95 -15.66 -16.23 -11.82
C ASN A 95 -16.59 -17.26 -11.12
N ASN A 96 -17.48 -16.80 -10.25
CA ASN A 96 -18.42 -17.67 -9.57
C ASN A 96 -19.56 -18.12 -10.49
N THR A 97 -19.82 -17.37 -11.56
CA THR A 97 -20.83 -17.68 -12.57
C THR A 97 -20.30 -17.40 -13.96
N LEU A 98 -20.81 -18.12 -14.96
CA LEU A 98 -20.51 -17.84 -16.38
C LEU A 98 -20.89 -16.40 -16.78
N GLN A 99 -21.89 -15.83 -16.14
CA GLN A 99 -22.31 -14.45 -16.38
C GLN A 99 -21.23 -13.46 -15.92
N GLU A 100 -20.63 -13.66 -14.74
CA GLU A 100 -19.54 -12.80 -14.25
C GLU A 100 -18.32 -12.89 -15.17
N GLU A 101 -17.92 -14.10 -15.56
CA GLU A 101 -16.80 -14.30 -16.50
C GLU A 101 -17.07 -13.61 -17.84
N TYR A 102 -18.29 -13.75 -18.36
CA TYR A 102 -18.70 -13.08 -19.60
C TYR A 102 -18.64 -11.56 -19.48
N GLU A 103 -19.14 -10.98 -18.38
CA GLU A 103 -19.13 -9.53 -18.15
C GLU A 103 -17.69 -8.98 -18.12
N ILE A 104 -16.78 -9.63 -17.42
CA ILE A 104 -15.37 -9.23 -17.37
C ILE A 104 -14.70 -9.34 -18.74
N ALA A 105 -14.89 -10.46 -19.42
CA ALA A 105 -14.36 -10.65 -20.77
C ALA A 105 -14.89 -9.60 -21.74
N LYS A 106 -16.19 -9.27 -21.63
CA LYS A 106 -16.86 -8.27 -22.47
C LYS A 106 -16.28 -6.86 -22.24
N ILE A 107 -16.00 -6.44 -21.01
CA ILE A 107 -15.38 -5.14 -20.71
C ILE A 107 -14.06 -4.99 -21.50
N LYS A 108 -13.24 -6.03 -21.52
CA LYS A 108 -11.95 -6.05 -22.24
C LYS A 108 -12.17 -6.06 -23.76
N GLN A 109 -13.09 -6.87 -24.26
CA GLN A 109 -13.37 -7.05 -25.70
C GLN A 109 -14.06 -5.84 -26.34
N ASP A 110 -14.97 -5.17 -25.63
CA ASP A 110 -15.65 -3.98 -26.11
C ASP A 110 -14.73 -2.74 -26.16
N ASN A 111 -13.62 -2.77 -25.43
CA ASN A 111 -12.62 -1.71 -25.46
C ASN A 111 -11.59 -1.95 -26.56
N SER A 112 -11.72 -1.26 -27.68
CA SER A 112 -10.83 -1.40 -28.85
C SER A 112 -9.34 -1.19 -28.55
N LEU A 113 -9.01 -0.50 -27.46
CA LEU A 113 -7.62 -0.24 -27.04
C LEU A 113 -7.03 -1.37 -26.20
N LEU A 114 -7.88 -2.21 -25.57
CA LEU A 114 -7.48 -3.31 -24.68
C LEU A 114 -7.69 -4.69 -25.31
N LYS A 115 -8.56 -4.75 -26.32
CA LYS A 115 -8.92 -6.00 -26.98
C LYS A 115 -7.67 -6.73 -27.47
N ASP A 116 -7.61 -8.03 -27.17
CA ASP A 116 -6.56 -8.98 -27.59
C ASP A 116 -5.14 -8.61 -27.12
N LYS A 117 -5.01 -7.71 -26.13
CA LYS A 117 -3.72 -7.29 -25.56
C LYS A 117 -3.53 -7.84 -24.16
N PHE A 118 -2.26 -7.99 -23.79
CA PHE A 118 -1.88 -8.15 -22.39
C PHE A 118 -2.01 -6.79 -21.68
N VAL A 119 -2.75 -6.72 -20.58
CA VAL A 119 -3.03 -5.46 -19.89
C VAL A 119 -2.33 -5.43 -18.54
N PHE A 120 -1.31 -4.57 -18.43
CA PHE A 120 -0.74 -4.20 -17.16
C PHE A 120 -1.56 -3.06 -16.53
N PHE A 121 -1.69 -3.07 -15.23
CA PHE A 121 -2.45 -2.07 -14.48
C PHE A 121 -1.60 -1.38 -13.42
N TRP A 122 -1.70 -0.07 -13.34
CA TRP A 122 -1.05 0.73 -12.30
C TRP A 122 -2.09 1.64 -11.64
N ASN A 123 -2.40 1.39 -10.37
CA ASN A 123 -3.36 2.12 -9.56
C ASN A 123 -2.64 2.80 -8.40
N ASN A 124 -2.23 4.02 -8.58
CA ASN A 124 -1.50 4.81 -7.59
C ASN A 124 -1.72 6.30 -7.83
N ARG A 125 -1.45 7.11 -6.80
CA ARG A 125 -1.34 8.55 -6.95
C ARG A 125 -0.17 8.90 -7.87
N ASN A 126 -0.34 9.87 -8.75
CA ASN A 126 0.74 10.46 -9.53
C ASN A 126 1.66 11.27 -8.59
N ALA A 127 2.61 10.61 -7.98
CA ALA A 127 3.56 11.19 -7.04
C ALA A 127 4.96 10.64 -7.27
N ARG A 128 6.00 11.46 -7.02
CA ARG A 128 7.39 11.14 -7.32
C ARG A 128 7.82 9.75 -6.85
N ARG A 129 7.54 9.39 -5.59
CA ARG A 129 7.94 8.09 -5.03
C ARG A 129 7.23 6.88 -5.67
N LYS A 130 6.18 7.10 -6.45
CA LYS A 130 5.44 6.05 -7.16
C LYS A 130 6.02 5.76 -8.54
N GLN A 131 7.02 6.52 -8.97
CA GLN A 131 7.80 6.34 -10.19
C GLN A 131 6.98 6.27 -11.50
N PRO A 132 5.90 7.08 -11.68
CA PRO A 132 5.06 6.97 -12.88
C PRO A 132 5.81 7.29 -14.17
N GLY A 133 6.74 8.24 -14.14
CA GLY A 133 7.57 8.55 -15.32
C GLY A 133 8.51 7.42 -15.69
N SER A 134 9.25 6.85 -14.71
CA SER A 134 10.10 5.68 -14.94
C SER A 134 9.30 4.53 -15.52
N LEU A 135 8.07 4.29 -14.99
CA LEU A 135 7.17 3.27 -15.51
C LEU A 135 6.90 3.45 -16.99
N LEU A 136 6.58 4.67 -17.46
CA LEU A 136 6.30 4.94 -18.87
C LEU A 136 7.52 4.69 -19.77
N PHE A 137 8.71 5.16 -19.35
CA PHE A 137 9.96 4.95 -20.11
C PHE A 137 10.33 3.46 -20.20
N TRP A 138 10.24 2.73 -19.12
CA TRP A 138 10.57 1.31 -19.06
C TRP A 138 9.52 0.44 -19.75
N PHE A 139 8.24 0.80 -19.67
CA PHE A 139 7.17 0.14 -20.41
C PHE A 139 7.37 0.30 -21.93
N LYS A 140 7.83 1.47 -22.39
CA LYS A 140 8.21 1.64 -23.79
C LYS A 140 9.31 0.65 -24.21
N LYS A 141 10.36 0.49 -23.39
CA LYS A 141 11.44 -0.48 -23.67
C LYS A 141 10.93 -1.91 -23.78
N PHE A 142 9.98 -2.27 -22.95
CA PHE A 142 9.30 -3.56 -23.06
C PHE A 142 8.55 -3.68 -24.39
N LEU A 143 7.73 -2.66 -24.75
CA LEU A 143 6.99 -2.66 -26.02
C LEU A 143 7.88 -2.67 -27.27
N ASP A 144 9.02 -1.98 -27.24
CA ASP A 144 10.00 -1.97 -28.33
C ASP A 144 10.52 -3.39 -28.64
N LYS A 145 10.45 -4.31 -27.68
CA LYS A 145 10.88 -5.71 -27.83
C LYS A 145 9.73 -6.66 -28.20
N VAL A 146 8.51 -6.51 -27.60
CA VAL A 146 7.39 -7.44 -27.86
C VAL A 146 6.47 -6.98 -28.98
N GLY A 147 6.46 -5.69 -29.31
CA GLY A 147 5.55 -5.04 -30.25
C GLY A 147 4.54 -4.13 -29.56
N HIS A 148 4.31 -2.95 -30.14
CA HIS A 148 3.45 -1.90 -29.58
C HIS A 148 1.94 -2.22 -29.62
N ASP A 149 1.56 -3.29 -30.30
CA ASP A 149 0.19 -3.82 -30.39
C ASP A 149 -0.08 -4.98 -29.40
N LYS A 150 0.94 -5.49 -28.70
CA LYS A 150 0.85 -6.72 -27.89
C LYS A 150 0.40 -6.48 -26.46
N ALA A 151 0.69 -5.31 -25.92
CA ALA A 151 0.34 -4.98 -24.53
C ALA A 151 -0.11 -3.54 -24.39
N SER A 152 -0.85 -3.27 -23.30
CA SER A 152 -1.25 -1.93 -22.87
C SER A 152 -1.01 -1.74 -21.37
N LEU A 153 -0.70 -0.52 -20.98
CA LEU A 153 -0.62 -0.08 -19.60
C LEU A 153 -1.84 0.78 -19.28
N LEU A 154 -2.73 0.30 -18.42
CA LEU A 154 -3.83 1.06 -17.88
C LEU A 154 -3.37 1.75 -16.59
N MET A 155 -3.39 3.07 -16.57
CA MET A 155 -3.00 3.88 -15.40
C MET A 155 -4.25 4.53 -14.78
N HIS A 156 -4.64 4.08 -13.59
CA HIS A 156 -5.72 4.68 -12.81
C HIS A 156 -5.13 5.71 -11.85
N THR A 157 -5.20 6.98 -12.23
CA THR A 157 -4.53 8.07 -11.51
C THR A 157 -5.07 9.43 -11.93
N ASP A 158 -4.91 10.43 -11.07
CA ASP A 158 -5.06 11.83 -11.44
C ASP A 158 -3.80 12.30 -12.21
N ILE A 159 -3.94 12.48 -13.52
CA ILE A 159 -2.85 12.94 -14.39
C ILE A 159 -2.47 14.42 -14.17
N GLN A 160 -3.30 15.18 -13.45
CA GLN A 160 -3.11 16.60 -13.13
C GLN A 160 -2.72 16.83 -11.66
N ASP A 161 -2.31 15.78 -10.92
CA ASP A 161 -1.86 15.93 -9.53
C ASP A 161 -0.70 16.93 -9.45
N GLN A 162 -0.86 17.95 -8.59
CA GLN A 162 0.12 19.04 -8.43
C GLN A 162 1.52 18.59 -8.01
N HIS A 163 1.61 17.40 -7.40
CA HIS A 163 2.88 16.80 -6.94
C HIS A 163 3.38 15.71 -7.89
N GLY A 164 2.72 15.56 -9.05
CA GLY A 164 2.98 14.54 -10.04
C GLY A 164 3.79 15.03 -11.23
N GLN A 165 3.85 14.17 -12.25
CA GLN A 165 4.47 14.43 -13.54
C GLN A 165 3.36 14.59 -14.58
N PRO A 166 3.58 15.37 -15.67
CA PRO A 166 2.63 15.50 -16.77
C PRO A 166 2.62 14.19 -17.59
N LEU A 167 1.83 13.22 -17.17
CA LEU A 167 1.87 11.85 -17.72
C LEU A 167 1.33 11.77 -19.15
N ASP A 168 0.38 12.57 -19.51
CA ASP A 168 -0.13 12.73 -20.88
C ASP A 168 0.96 13.23 -21.84
N TYR A 169 1.67 14.28 -21.45
CA TYR A 169 2.83 14.78 -22.20
C TYR A 169 3.92 13.71 -22.35
N LEU A 170 4.24 13.00 -21.27
CA LEU A 170 5.26 11.94 -21.31
C LEU A 170 4.84 10.79 -22.24
N ALA A 171 3.58 10.35 -22.17
CA ALA A 171 3.06 9.29 -23.04
C ALA A 171 3.09 9.73 -24.51
N GLU A 172 2.72 10.97 -24.82
CA GLU A 172 2.81 11.52 -26.17
C GLU A 172 4.28 11.61 -26.67
N HIS A 173 5.17 12.18 -25.85
CA HIS A 173 6.60 12.28 -26.15
C HIS A 173 7.25 10.91 -26.47
N LEU A 174 6.81 9.87 -25.77
CA LEU A 174 7.27 8.50 -25.98
C LEU A 174 6.57 7.77 -27.13
N GLY A 175 5.56 8.37 -27.75
CA GLY A 175 4.74 7.75 -28.81
C GLY A 175 3.82 6.64 -28.29
N LEU A 176 3.39 6.70 -27.01
CA LEU A 176 2.58 5.69 -26.33
C LEU A 176 1.08 6.06 -26.28
N ASN A 177 0.64 7.10 -26.99
CA ASN A 177 -0.71 7.66 -26.96
C ASN A 177 -1.71 7.01 -27.94
N LYS A 178 -1.32 5.91 -28.60
CA LYS A 178 -2.18 5.16 -29.56
C LYS A 178 -2.71 3.84 -28.96
N GLY A 179 -3.06 3.86 -27.66
CA GLY A 179 -3.58 2.70 -26.95
C GLY A 179 -2.51 1.81 -26.28
N GLN A 180 -1.24 2.27 -26.25
CA GLN A 180 -0.20 1.64 -25.45
C GLN A 180 -0.31 2.04 -23.98
N VAL A 181 -0.62 3.31 -23.72
CA VAL A 181 -0.93 3.83 -22.37
C VAL A 181 -2.35 4.41 -22.40
N ILE A 182 -3.15 4.03 -21.43
CA ILE A 182 -4.54 4.46 -21.27
C ILE A 182 -4.69 5.02 -19.87
N PHE A 183 -5.18 6.26 -19.76
CA PHE A 183 -5.43 6.89 -18.48
C PHE A 183 -6.89 6.78 -18.07
N SER A 184 -7.11 6.35 -16.82
CA SER A 184 -8.40 6.35 -16.14
C SER A 184 -8.34 7.33 -14.96
N SER A 185 -8.82 8.55 -15.16
CA SER A 185 -8.72 9.64 -14.18
C SER A 185 -9.99 9.82 -13.35
N THR A 186 -11.09 9.21 -13.75
CA THR A 186 -12.36 9.30 -13.03
C THR A 186 -12.34 8.37 -11.82
N LYS A 187 -12.63 8.91 -10.63
CA LYS A 187 -12.79 8.08 -9.43
C LYS A 187 -13.92 7.07 -9.64
N VAL A 188 -13.64 5.82 -9.35
CA VAL A 188 -14.59 4.71 -9.36
C VAL A 188 -14.85 4.21 -7.94
N ASN A 189 -16.00 3.58 -7.74
CA ASN A 189 -16.28 2.91 -6.46
C ASN A 189 -15.56 1.55 -6.36
N ALA A 190 -15.53 0.97 -5.18
CA ALA A 190 -14.80 -0.29 -4.95
C ALA A 190 -15.28 -1.46 -5.83
N PRO A 191 -16.58 -1.71 -6.08
CA PRO A 191 -17.04 -2.73 -7.02
C PRO A 191 -16.57 -2.52 -8.46
N GLU A 192 -16.54 -1.28 -8.95
CA GLU A 192 -16.04 -0.96 -10.28
C GLU A 192 -14.53 -1.15 -10.37
N LEU A 193 -13.80 -0.76 -9.33
CA LEU A 193 -12.36 -0.99 -9.23
C LEU A 193 -12.04 -2.49 -9.21
N ALA A 194 -12.83 -3.29 -8.49
CA ALA A 194 -12.70 -4.74 -8.48
C ALA A 194 -12.87 -5.35 -9.87
N LYS A 195 -13.80 -4.84 -10.70
CA LYS A 195 -13.95 -5.26 -12.10
C LYS A 195 -12.69 -4.95 -12.93
N ILE A 196 -12.06 -3.78 -12.70
CA ILE A 196 -10.80 -3.44 -13.37
C ILE A 196 -9.71 -4.44 -13.01
N TYR A 197 -9.51 -4.75 -11.73
CA TYR A 197 -8.54 -5.76 -11.31
C TYR A 197 -8.81 -7.14 -11.93
N ASN A 198 -10.07 -7.54 -12.08
CA ASN A 198 -10.44 -8.81 -12.73
C ASN A 198 -10.22 -8.80 -14.25
N MET A 199 -10.25 -7.64 -14.89
CA MET A 199 -10.08 -7.51 -16.35
C MET A 199 -8.60 -7.51 -16.78
N VAL A 200 -7.70 -7.06 -15.91
CA VAL A 200 -6.27 -6.90 -16.24
C VAL A 200 -5.48 -8.19 -15.97
N ASP A 201 -4.33 -8.32 -16.63
CA ASP A 201 -3.50 -9.52 -16.54
C ASP A 201 -2.48 -9.45 -15.39
N CYS A 202 -2.08 -8.25 -14.98
CA CYS A 202 -1.10 -8.04 -13.90
C CYS A 202 -1.15 -6.60 -13.37
N THR A 203 -1.03 -6.42 -12.05
CA THR A 203 -0.92 -5.09 -11.43
C THR A 203 0.53 -4.77 -11.08
N LEU A 204 0.92 -3.51 -11.26
CA LEU A 204 2.28 -3.01 -11.07
C LEU A 204 2.33 -2.06 -9.85
N ASN A 205 3.35 -2.21 -9.01
CA ASN A 205 3.68 -1.23 -7.98
C ASN A 205 5.21 -1.12 -7.83
N ILE A 206 5.79 -0.12 -8.47
CA ILE A 206 7.25 0.14 -8.47
C ILE A 206 7.63 1.32 -7.58
N SER A 207 6.86 1.55 -6.53
CA SER A 207 7.14 2.63 -5.57
C SER A 207 8.52 2.48 -4.94
N ASP A 208 9.24 3.59 -4.78
CA ASP A 208 10.54 3.63 -4.08
C ASP A 208 10.40 3.40 -2.56
N ALA A 209 9.22 3.67 -2.03
CA ALA A 209 8.82 3.40 -0.64
C ALA A 209 7.30 3.25 -0.56
N GLU A 210 6.83 2.26 0.20
CA GLU A 210 5.41 1.97 0.34
C GLU A 210 5.10 1.45 1.74
N GLY A 211 4.34 2.20 2.53
CA GLY A 211 3.99 1.80 3.88
C GLY A 211 3.23 0.49 3.94
N PHE A 212 2.27 0.31 3.04
CA PHE A 212 1.53 -0.94 2.92
C PHE A 212 1.26 -1.37 1.48
N GLY A 213 0.52 -0.57 0.67
CA GLY A 213 0.21 -0.89 -0.72
C GLY A 213 -1.17 -1.53 -0.91
N LEU A 214 -2.25 -0.80 -0.60
CA LEU A 214 -3.62 -1.31 -0.73
C LEU A 214 -3.95 -1.76 -2.16
N SER A 215 -3.48 -1.06 -3.19
CA SER A 215 -3.73 -1.45 -4.59
C SER A 215 -3.17 -2.83 -4.94
N THR A 216 -2.03 -3.21 -4.36
CA THR A 216 -1.45 -4.55 -4.50
C THR A 216 -2.31 -5.60 -3.81
N LEU A 217 -2.78 -5.29 -2.60
CA LEU A 217 -3.63 -6.18 -1.83
C LEU A 217 -5.00 -6.39 -2.49
N GLU A 218 -5.60 -5.33 -3.04
CA GLU A 218 -6.84 -5.38 -3.81
C GLU A 218 -6.71 -6.27 -5.06
N SER A 219 -5.59 -6.14 -5.77
CA SER A 219 -5.24 -6.97 -6.93
C SER A 219 -5.16 -8.45 -6.56
N LEU A 220 -4.35 -8.79 -5.56
CA LEU A 220 -4.21 -10.17 -5.05
C LEU A 220 -5.55 -10.72 -4.55
N SER A 221 -6.35 -9.88 -3.88
CA SER A 221 -7.69 -10.24 -3.43
C SER A 221 -8.62 -10.61 -4.59
N CYS A 222 -8.48 -9.94 -5.75
CA CYS A 222 -9.19 -10.28 -6.99
C CYS A 222 -8.60 -11.49 -7.73
N GLY A 223 -7.50 -12.07 -7.25
CA GLY A 223 -6.82 -13.18 -7.92
C GLY A 223 -5.97 -12.74 -9.11
N THR A 224 -5.59 -11.47 -9.18
CA THR A 224 -4.73 -10.91 -10.23
C THR A 224 -3.30 -10.78 -9.70
N PRO A 225 -2.31 -11.42 -10.36
CA PRO A 225 -0.93 -11.39 -9.92
C PRO A 225 -0.32 -9.98 -10.03
N VAL A 226 0.78 -9.77 -9.33
CA VAL A 226 1.43 -8.46 -9.20
C VAL A 226 2.90 -8.49 -9.59
N ILE A 227 3.44 -7.33 -10.00
CA ILE A 227 4.89 -7.07 -10.05
C ILE A 227 5.14 -5.90 -9.09
N VAL A 228 6.00 -6.11 -8.09
CA VAL A 228 6.25 -5.10 -7.05
C VAL A 228 7.73 -4.90 -6.79
N ASN A 229 8.10 -3.67 -6.41
CA ASN A 229 9.36 -3.40 -5.75
C ASN A 229 9.34 -4.01 -4.33
N MET A 230 10.41 -4.70 -3.94
CA MET A 230 10.55 -5.31 -2.60
C MET A 230 10.88 -4.24 -1.56
N THR A 231 9.91 -3.37 -1.27
CA THR A 231 10.02 -2.26 -0.31
C THR A 231 8.82 -2.22 0.63
N GLY A 232 9.04 -1.79 1.88
CA GLY A 232 8.00 -1.61 2.89
C GLY A 232 7.04 -2.79 3.00
N GLY A 233 5.74 -2.51 3.04
CA GLY A 233 4.68 -3.52 3.16
C GLY A 233 4.47 -4.38 1.92
N LEU A 234 4.99 -4.00 0.74
CA LEU A 234 4.86 -4.81 -0.47
C LEU A 234 5.57 -6.15 -0.36
N GLN A 235 6.64 -6.23 0.42
CA GLN A 235 7.42 -7.44 0.63
C GLN A 235 6.58 -8.57 1.22
N GLU A 236 5.76 -8.26 2.21
CA GLU A 236 4.93 -9.25 2.90
C GLU A 236 3.63 -9.61 2.16
N GLN A 237 3.31 -8.86 1.09
CA GLN A 237 2.13 -9.11 0.26
C GLN A 237 2.44 -10.02 -0.93
N VAL A 238 3.62 -9.89 -1.55
CA VAL A 238 3.98 -10.62 -2.76
C VAL A 238 4.50 -12.03 -2.48
N THR A 239 4.89 -12.32 -1.23
CA THR A 239 5.37 -13.63 -0.80
C THR A 239 5.08 -13.86 0.69
N ASP A 240 4.94 -15.10 1.09
CA ASP A 240 4.90 -15.54 2.49
C ASP A 240 6.26 -16.11 2.96
N GLY A 241 7.28 -16.04 2.11
CA GLY A 241 8.62 -16.59 2.31
C GLY A 241 8.84 -17.89 1.55
N ASP A 242 7.84 -18.76 1.50
CA ASP A 242 7.89 -20.06 0.79
C ASP A 242 7.28 -19.97 -0.61
N ASN A 243 6.22 -19.19 -0.77
CA ASN A 243 5.45 -19.05 -2.01
C ASN A 243 5.46 -17.62 -2.52
N TRP A 244 5.41 -17.48 -3.84
CA TRP A 244 5.27 -16.21 -4.52
C TRP A 244 3.88 -16.05 -5.13
N PHE A 245 3.34 -14.83 -5.07
CA PHE A 245 2.02 -14.47 -5.57
C PHE A 245 2.09 -13.49 -6.75
N GLY A 246 3.29 -13.26 -7.22
CA GLY A 246 3.65 -12.39 -8.32
C GLY A 246 5.17 -12.36 -8.48
N ILE A 247 5.71 -11.26 -8.99
CA ILE A 247 7.15 -11.05 -9.13
C ILE A 247 7.57 -9.93 -8.18
N GLY A 248 8.44 -10.25 -7.24
CA GLY A 248 9.11 -9.29 -6.37
C GLY A 248 10.48 -8.91 -6.95
N ILE A 249 10.71 -7.63 -7.21
CA ILE A 249 11.98 -7.13 -7.74
C ILE A 249 12.80 -6.56 -6.58
N THR A 250 13.97 -7.13 -6.35
CA THR A 250 14.90 -6.60 -5.34
C THR A 250 15.43 -5.24 -5.78
N PRO A 251 15.39 -4.20 -4.92
CA PRO A 251 15.95 -2.90 -5.25
C PRO A 251 17.42 -3.00 -5.66
N SER A 252 17.77 -2.42 -6.80
CA SER A 252 19.15 -2.37 -7.30
C SER A 252 20.02 -1.34 -6.59
N SER A 253 19.39 -0.36 -5.93
CA SER A 253 20.10 0.66 -5.13
C SER A 253 19.18 1.24 -4.06
N LYS A 254 19.78 1.88 -3.05
CA LYS A 254 19.08 2.64 -2.01
C LYS A 254 19.62 4.05 -1.98
N ALA A 255 18.73 5.03 -2.08
CA ALA A 255 19.08 6.43 -1.86
C ALA A 255 18.57 6.87 -0.49
N VAL A 256 19.41 7.57 0.27
CA VAL A 256 18.95 8.27 1.46
C VAL A 256 18.39 9.62 1.03
N ILE A 257 17.14 9.87 1.33
CA ILE A 257 16.48 11.17 1.13
C ILE A 257 16.00 11.71 2.45
N GLY A 258 15.63 12.98 2.49
CA GLY A 258 15.11 13.59 3.69
C GLY A 258 14.52 14.97 3.47
N SER A 259 14.01 15.51 4.57
CA SER A 259 13.49 16.87 4.71
C SER A 259 13.72 17.33 6.14
N LEU A 260 13.37 18.58 6.48
CA LEU A 260 13.48 19.08 7.84
C LEU A 260 12.74 18.22 8.88
N ASN A 261 11.57 17.68 8.50
CA ASN A 261 10.72 16.89 9.40
C ASN A 261 10.98 15.37 9.30
N VAL A 262 11.68 14.92 8.28
CA VAL A 262 12.12 13.53 8.10
C VAL A 262 13.59 13.59 7.68
N PRO A 263 14.53 13.63 8.64
CA PRO A 263 15.96 13.83 8.34
C PRO A 263 16.54 12.81 7.39
N TYR A 264 16.03 11.59 7.42
CA TYR A 264 16.45 10.53 6.52
C TYR A 264 15.39 9.43 6.37
N ILE A 265 15.27 8.88 5.19
CA ILE A 265 14.54 7.65 4.85
C ILE A 265 15.17 7.04 3.60
N HIS A 266 15.11 5.72 3.44
CA HIS A 266 15.53 5.09 2.20
C HIS A 266 14.46 5.24 1.12
N GLU A 267 14.91 5.45 -0.12
CA GLU A 267 14.18 5.12 -1.34
C GLU A 267 14.85 3.89 -1.95
N ASP A 268 14.08 2.81 -2.04
CA ASP A 268 14.49 1.54 -2.64
C ASP A 268 14.25 1.61 -4.15
N ARG A 269 15.31 1.83 -4.93
CA ARG A 269 15.21 2.12 -6.36
C ARG A 269 15.44 0.90 -7.21
N LEU A 270 14.58 0.69 -8.18
CA LEU A 270 14.73 -0.30 -9.23
C LEU A 270 15.62 0.23 -10.36
N CYS A 271 16.25 -0.66 -11.13
CA CYS A 271 16.81 -0.33 -12.43
C CYS A 271 15.86 -0.72 -13.57
N GLU A 272 16.06 -0.12 -14.73
CA GLU A 272 15.29 -0.38 -15.95
C GLU A 272 15.32 -1.87 -16.33
N GLU A 273 16.49 -2.48 -16.29
CA GLU A 273 16.70 -3.85 -16.76
C GLU A 273 15.88 -4.86 -15.95
N ASP A 274 15.96 -4.79 -14.63
CA ASP A 274 15.24 -5.70 -13.74
C ASP A 274 13.72 -5.58 -13.90
N PHE A 275 13.23 -4.34 -14.01
CA PHE A 275 11.79 -4.13 -14.21
C PHE A 275 11.31 -4.59 -15.58
N VAL A 276 12.05 -4.29 -16.65
CA VAL A 276 11.71 -4.75 -18.01
C VAL A 276 11.74 -6.27 -18.08
N ASN A 277 12.71 -6.93 -17.43
CA ASN A 277 12.77 -8.39 -17.34
C ASN A 277 11.57 -8.97 -16.58
N ALA A 278 11.12 -8.32 -15.49
CA ALA A 278 9.91 -8.74 -14.76
C ALA A 278 8.64 -8.61 -15.62
N LEU A 279 8.52 -7.54 -16.44
CA LEU A 279 7.42 -7.43 -17.41
C LEU A 279 7.45 -8.59 -18.43
N PHE A 280 8.63 -8.94 -18.95
CA PHE A 280 8.79 -10.07 -19.87
C PHE A 280 8.44 -11.40 -19.21
N GLU A 281 8.92 -11.62 -18.00
CA GLU A 281 8.62 -12.85 -17.26
C GLU A 281 7.12 -13.01 -17.08
N MET A 282 6.41 -11.98 -16.63
CA MET A 282 4.96 -12.03 -16.42
C MET A 282 4.20 -12.16 -17.75
N TYR A 283 4.61 -11.45 -18.79
CA TYR A 283 4.01 -11.51 -20.12
C TYR A 283 4.10 -12.91 -20.74
N ASN A 284 5.22 -13.60 -20.53
CA ASN A 284 5.45 -14.95 -21.07
C ASN A 284 4.82 -16.08 -20.25
N LYS A 285 4.32 -15.81 -19.03
CA LYS A 285 3.57 -16.82 -18.27
C LYS A 285 2.27 -17.16 -19.00
N THR A 286 1.95 -18.43 -19.07
CA THR A 286 0.66 -18.90 -19.57
C THR A 286 -0.50 -18.38 -18.72
N PRO A 287 -1.72 -18.32 -19.25
CA PRO A 287 -2.90 -17.98 -18.46
C PRO A 287 -3.06 -18.85 -17.21
N GLU A 288 -2.73 -20.13 -17.29
CA GLU A 288 -2.79 -21.10 -16.21
C GLU A 288 -1.78 -20.76 -15.10
N GLU A 289 -0.54 -20.43 -15.46
CA GLU A 289 0.49 -20.02 -14.48
C GLU A 289 0.10 -18.74 -13.77
N ARG A 290 -0.43 -17.74 -14.50
CA ARG A 290 -0.94 -16.51 -13.89
C ARG A 290 -2.13 -16.78 -12.95
N LYS A 291 -3.03 -17.69 -13.34
CA LYS A 291 -4.17 -18.08 -12.50
C LYS A 291 -3.73 -18.77 -11.22
N ILE A 292 -2.69 -19.59 -11.26
CA ILE A 292 -2.09 -20.22 -10.06
C ILE A 292 -1.51 -19.15 -9.12
N LEU A 293 -0.72 -18.21 -9.66
CA LEU A 293 -0.18 -17.09 -8.88
C LEU A 293 -1.31 -16.27 -8.23
N GLY A 294 -2.31 -15.91 -9.01
CA GLY A 294 -3.47 -15.15 -8.54
C GLY A 294 -4.26 -15.89 -7.46
N LYS A 295 -4.49 -17.20 -7.63
CA LYS A 295 -5.17 -18.03 -6.61
C LYS A 295 -4.37 -18.04 -5.31
N ASN A 296 -3.07 -18.30 -5.38
CA ASN A 296 -2.20 -18.34 -4.20
C ASN A 296 -2.18 -16.96 -3.49
N GLY A 297 -2.14 -15.87 -4.25
CA GLY A 297 -2.24 -14.51 -3.72
C GLY A 297 -3.57 -14.25 -3.03
N ARG A 298 -4.68 -14.69 -3.62
CA ARG A 298 -6.00 -14.62 -3.01
C ARG A 298 -6.05 -15.39 -1.67
N ASP A 299 -5.55 -16.62 -1.66
CA ASP A 299 -5.54 -17.46 -0.47
C ASP A 299 -4.70 -16.79 0.65
N HIS A 300 -3.57 -16.16 0.31
CA HIS A 300 -2.75 -15.37 1.21
C HIS A 300 -3.50 -14.16 1.79
N VAL A 301 -4.23 -13.42 0.96
CA VAL A 301 -5.05 -12.27 1.41
C VAL A 301 -6.17 -12.74 2.35
N LEU A 302 -6.89 -13.80 2.00
CA LEU A 302 -7.97 -14.34 2.82
C LEU A 302 -7.48 -14.80 4.19
N LYS A 303 -6.29 -15.34 4.25
CA LYS A 303 -5.66 -15.81 5.50
C LYS A 303 -5.18 -14.66 6.38
N ASN A 304 -4.54 -13.63 5.79
CA ASN A 304 -3.74 -12.67 6.55
C ASN A 304 -4.31 -11.25 6.56
N TYR A 305 -5.12 -10.86 5.56
CA TYR A 305 -5.50 -9.47 5.30
C TYR A 305 -7.00 -9.29 5.02
N ASN A 306 -7.86 -10.22 5.48
CA ASN A 306 -9.29 -10.07 5.30
C ASN A 306 -9.89 -9.10 6.33
N PHE A 307 -10.94 -8.39 5.90
CA PHE A 307 -11.53 -7.30 6.68
C PHE A 307 -12.20 -7.79 7.97
N SER A 308 -12.78 -8.99 7.98
CA SER A 308 -13.43 -9.53 9.19
C SER A 308 -12.42 -9.84 10.30
N THR A 309 -11.24 -10.38 9.94
CA THR A 309 -10.14 -10.59 10.91
C THR A 309 -9.59 -9.25 11.40
N PHE A 310 -9.41 -8.27 10.52
CA PHE A 310 -8.99 -6.92 10.88
C PHE A 310 -9.95 -6.27 11.88
N GLN A 311 -11.26 -6.29 11.60
CA GLN A 311 -12.27 -5.76 12.52
C GLN A 311 -12.23 -6.45 13.89
N LYS A 312 -12.20 -7.80 13.90
CA LYS A 312 -12.12 -8.55 15.14
C LYS A 312 -10.85 -8.21 15.94
N THR A 313 -9.71 -8.15 15.26
CA THR A 313 -8.43 -7.79 15.90
C THR A 313 -8.51 -6.41 16.55
N TRP A 314 -9.05 -5.41 15.85
CA TRP A 314 -9.18 -4.08 16.42
C TRP A 314 -10.16 -4.05 17.59
N VAL A 315 -11.31 -4.75 17.54
CA VAL A 315 -12.24 -4.83 18.66
C VAL A 315 -11.56 -5.46 19.88
N ASP A 316 -10.88 -6.58 19.69
CA ASP A 316 -10.18 -7.28 20.77
C ASP A 316 -9.08 -6.40 21.38
N GLU A 317 -8.30 -5.68 20.55
CA GLU A 317 -7.24 -4.81 21.04
C GLU A 317 -7.79 -3.54 21.73
N MET A 318 -8.85 -2.93 21.22
CA MET A 318 -9.47 -1.79 21.91
C MET A 318 -10.00 -2.17 23.30
N LEU A 319 -10.58 -3.36 23.44
CA LEU A 319 -11.01 -3.88 24.74
C LEU A 319 -9.83 -4.10 25.69
N LYS A 320 -8.72 -4.69 25.20
CA LYS A 320 -7.50 -4.87 26.00
C LYS A 320 -6.86 -3.53 26.41
N ILE A 321 -6.81 -2.56 25.49
CA ILE A 321 -6.31 -1.21 25.76
C ILE A 321 -7.15 -0.57 26.85
N HIS A 322 -8.48 -0.65 26.75
CA HIS A 322 -9.39 -0.12 27.76
C HIS A 322 -9.21 -0.86 29.11
N GLU A 323 -9.08 -2.16 29.11
CA GLU A 323 -8.83 -2.94 30.33
C GLU A 323 -7.51 -2.56 30.98
N HIS A 324 -6.44 -2.38 30.20
CA HIS A 324 -5.10 -2.09 30.69
C HIS A 324 -4.93 -0.63 31.13
N PHE A 325 -5.42 0.31 30.33
CA PHE A 325 -5.17 1.76 30.53
C PHE A 325 -6.37 2.50 31.14
N GLY A 326 -7.54 1.87 31.21
CA GLY A 326 -8.78 2.51 31.64
C GLY A 326 -9.37 3.47 30.59
N SER A 327 -10.25 4.32 31.03
CA SER A 327 -10.95 5.34 30.24
C SER A 327 -10.89 6.71 30.92
N TRP A 328 -11.65 7.69 30.44
CA TRP A 328 -11.70 9.02 31.02
C TRP A 328 -11.95 9.02 32.54
N GLU A 329 -12.89 8.20 33.02
CA GLU A 329 -13.25 8.13 34.43
C GLU A 329 -12.39 7.13 35.24
N THR A 330 -11.70 6.22 34.56
CA THR A 330 -10.97 5.10 35.19
C THR A 330 -9.52 5.00 34.74
N ARG A 331 -8.93 6.11 34.24
CA ARG A 331 -7.57 6.15 33.71
C ARG A 331 -6.55 5.59 34.68
N LYS A 332 -5.71 4.67 34.21
CA LYS A 332 -4.67 4.00 34.98
C LYS A 332 -3.42 3.71 34.12
N ASN A 333 -2.35 3.28 34.77
CA ASN A 333 -1.08 2.93 34.13
C ASN A 333 -0.45 4.08 33.31
N TYR A 334 -0.75 5.32 33.67
CA TYR A 334 -0.07 6.50 33.16
C TYR A 334 0.33 7.42 34.32
N LYS A 335 1.60 7.80 34.37
CA LYS A 335 2.12 8.78 35.33
C LYS A 335 2.34 10.10 34.60
N ALA A 336 1.47 11.06 34.86
CA ALA A 336 1.65 12.42 34.32
C ALA A 336 2.97 13.02 34.80
N TRP A 337 3.67 13.72 33.92
CA TRP A 337 4.85 14.48 34.26
C TRP A 337 4.49 15.95 34.52
N GLU A 338 5.29 16.61 35.35
CA GLU A 338 5.15 18.02 35.70
C GLU A 338 6.46 18.75 35.39
N CYS A 339 6.35 19.89 34.73
CA CYS A 339 7.47 20.80 34.58
C CYS A 339 7.65 21.59 35.88
N ARG A 340 8.84 21.53 36.51
CA ARG A 340 9.20 22.34 37.66
C ARG A 340 10.34 23.24 37.27
N GLU A 341 10.18 24.55 37.53
CA GLU A 341 11.31 25.46 37.52
C GLU A 341 12.27 25.07 38.70
N ILE A 342 13.55 24.98 38.37
CA ILE A 342 14.63 24.67 39.33
C ILE A 342 15.26 25.98 39.79
#